data_13083636c9edd49c849ed86cae1f6b74
#
_entry.id   13083636c9edd49c849ed86cae1f6b74
#
_cell.length_a   1.000
_cell.length_b   1.000
_cell.length_c   1.000
_cell.angle_alpha   90.00
_cell.angle_beta   90.00
_cell.angle_gamma   90.00
#
_symmetry.space_group_name_H-M   'P 1'
#
loop_
_entity.id
_entity.type
_entity.pdbx_description
1 polymer ?
#
loop_
_entity_poly.entity_id
_entity_poly.type
_entity_poly.pdbx_seq_one_letter_code
_entity_poly.pdbx_strand_id
1 'polypeptide(L)'
;MDTLRPYLPADRDTCLQIFDSNTPRFFDPSERDKFARFLLDPVGSYFVVEREGEVLACGGYLVLADPSMAELTWGMVSGNQHGNGLGRFLVLSRLDLMRQLPHVSHAYINTSQLVQGFYAGLGFSLTRLKRDGHGVGIDSVEMTLEL
;
A
#
# COMPACT_ATOMS: atom_id res chain seq x y z
N MET A 1 -11.52 16.62 4.81
CA MET A 1 -11.13 16.35 3.40
C MET A 1 -9.82 15.58 3.37
N ASP A 2 -9.73 14.57 2.53
CA ASP A 2 -8.54 13.76 2.41
C ASP A 2 -7.59 14.35 1.37
N THR A 3 -6.30 14.42 1.71
CA THR A 3 -5.26 14.95 0.83
C THR A 3 -4.11 13.96 0.77
N LEU A 4 -3.73 13.57 -0.47
CA LEU A 4 -2.52 12.80 -0.72
C LEU A 4 -1.36 13.78 -0.94
N ARG A 5 -0.28 13.62 -0.20
CA ARG A 5 0.94 14.41 -0.40
C ARG A 5 2.19 13.54 -0.35
N PRO A 6 3.32 14.00 -0.91
CA PRO A 6 4.57 13.25 -0.80
C PRO A 6 4.98 13.01 0.65
N TYR A 7 5.53 11.81 0.90
CA TYR A 7 6.16 11.46 2.16
C TYR A 7 7.40 12.33 2.39
N LEU A 8 7.54 12.79 3.62
CA LEU A 8 8.72 13.53 4.08
C LEU A 8 9.37 12.76 5.25
N PRO A 9 10.71 12.92 5.46
CA PRO A 9 11.37 12.27 6.60
C PRO A 9 10.71 12.52 7.94
N ALA A 10 10.07 13.67 8.14
CA ALA A 10 9.34 13.99 9.36
C ALA A 10 8.11 13.09 9.58
N ASP A 11 7.64 12.40 8.54
CA ASP A 11 6.47 11.49 8.63
C ASP A 11 6.87 10.09 9.09
N ARG A 12 8.14 9.78 9.21
CA ARG A 12 8.64 8.42 9.46
C ARG A 12 8.04 7.80 10.71
N ASP A 13 8.07 8.49 11.82
CA ASP A 13 7.58 7.95 13.09
C ASP A 13 6.07 7.68 13.03
N THR A 14 5.31 8.57 12.40
CA THR A 14 3.87 8.37 12.21
C THR A 14 3.57 7.17 11.33
N CYS A 15 4.33 7.00 10.23
CA CYS A 15 4.19 5.81 9.36
C CYS A 15 4.49 4.52 10.11
N LEU A 16 5.53 4.51 10.96
CA LEU A 16 5.84 3.34 11.79
C LEU A 16 4.74 3.06 12.81
N GLN A 17 4.13 4.09 13.38
CA GLN A 17 2.98 3.92 14.28
C GLN A 17 1.77 3.33 13.53
N ILE A 18 1.53 3.76 12.29
CA ILE A 18 0.47 3.18 11.45
C ILE A 18 0.75 1.71 11.19
N PHE A 19 1.99 1.34 10.87
CA PHE A 19 2.39 -0.07 10.72
C PHE A 19 2.11 -0.84 12.00
N ASP A 20 2.57 -0.33 13.14
CA ASP A 20 2.40 -1.00 14.43
C ASP A 20 0.92 -1.21 14.78
N SER A 21 0.05 -0.26 14.42
CA SER A 21 -1.40 -0.38 14.63
C SER A 21 -2.06 -1.49 13.81
N ASN A 22 -1.37 -2.02 12.80
CA ASN A 22 -1.84 -3.10 11.92
C ASN A 22 -1.16 -4.44 12.20
N THR A 23 -0.30 -4.53 13.20
CA THR A 23 0.35 -5.77 13.58
C THR A 23 -0.28 -6.34 14.84
N PRO A 24 -0.33 -7.66 14.99
CA PRO A 24 0.09 -8.70 14.04
C PRO A 24 -0.99 -9.08 13.01
N ARG A 25 -2.15 -8.42 13.01
CA ARG A 25 -3.30 -8.85 12.22
C ARG A 25 -3.07 -8.75 10.71
N PHE A 26 -2.61 -7.58 10.21
CA PHE A 26 -2.45 -7.33 8.77
C PHE A 26 -1.00 -7.43 8.31
N PHE A 27 -0.05 -7.18 9.21
CA PHE A 27 1.37 -7.31 8.94
C PHE A 27 2.03 -8.22 9.97
N ASP A 28 2.96 -9.06 9.49
CA ASP A 28 3.80 -9.82 10.39
C ASP A 28 4.81 -8.88 11.08
N PRO A 29 5.02 -8.99 12.41
CA PRO A 29 5.98 -8.14 13.10
C PRO A 29 7.39 -8.18 12.50
N SER A 30 7.78 -9.29 11.85
CA SER A 30 9.09 -9.42 11.20
C SER A 30 9.29 -8.44 10.02
N GLU A 31 8.22 -7.89 9.47
CA GLU A 31 8.30 -6.92 8.37
C GLU A 31 8.61 -5.50 8.82
N ARG A 32 8.57 -5.23 10.14
CA ARG A 32 8.79 -3.87 10.66
C ARG A 32 10.15 -3.30 10.29
N ASP A 33 11.21 -4.08 10.42
CA ASP A 33 12.55 -3.62 10.08
C ASP A 33 12.69 -3.31 8.59
N LYS A 34 12.05 -4.09 7.74
CA LYS A 34 12.03 -3.84 6.30
C LYS A 34 11.35 -2.51 5.98
N PHE A 35 10.20 -2.26 6.61
CA PHE A 35 9.48 -1.00 6.42
C PHE A 35 10.25 0.18 6.96
N ALA A 36 10.85 0.05 8.14
CA ALA A 36 11.66 1.11 8.74
C ALA A 36 12.84 1.51 7.84
N ARG A 37 13.51 0.52 7.23
CA ARG A 37 14.60 0.76 6.27
C ARG A 37 14.09 1.39 4.98
N PHE A 38 12.95 0.90 4.47
CA PHE A 38 12.30 1.49 3.30
C PHE A 38 12.03 2.98 3.51
N LEU A 39 11.54 3.38 4.68
CA LEU A 39 11.19 4.76 4.97
C LEU A 39 12.42 5.70 5.04
N LEU A 40 13.63 5.17 5.22
CA LEU A 40 14.85 5.98 5.20
C LEU A 40 15.17 6.49 3.79
N ASP A 41 14.84 5.70 2.76
CA ASP A 41 15.07 6.03 1.34
C ASP A 41 14.06 5.27 0.49
N PRO A 42 12.80 5.75 0.42
CA PRO A 42 11.76 5.04 -0.29
C PRO A 42 12.06 4.85 -1.77
N VAL A 43 11.98 3.60 -2.23
CA VAL A 43 12.10 3.27 -3.64
C VAL A 43 10.80 3.61 -4.34
N GLY A 44 10.87 4.30 -5.47
CA GLY A 44 9.70 4.80 -6.18
C GLY A 44 9.10 6.04 -5.52
N SER A 45 7.79 6.22 -5.68
CA SER A 45 7.07 7.35 -5.10
C SER A 45 6.32 6.90 -3.86
N TYR A 46 6.45 7.63 -2.77
CA TYR A 46 5.77 7.31 -1.51
C TYR A 46 5.00 8.52 -0.99
N PHE A 47 3.82 8.27 -0.45
CA PHE A 47 2.86 9.30 -0.06
C PHE A 47 2.28 9.05 1.33
N VAL A 48 1.75 10.11 1.91
CA VAL A 48 0.89 10.03 3.09
C VAL A 48 -0.46 10.65 2.79
N VAL A 49 -1.48 10.22 3.52
CA VAL A 49 -2.83 10.81 3.43
C VAL A 49 -3.10 11.57 4.71
N GLU A 50 -3.43 12.85 4.56
CA GLU A 50 -3.86 13.69 5.66
C GLU A 50 -5.38 13.85 5.63
N ARG A 51 -5.99 13.74 6.81
CA ARG A 51 -7.38 14.12 7.05
C ARG A 51 -7.37 15.11 8.21
N GLU A 52 -7.82 16.33 7.94
CA GLU A 52 -7.88 17.41 8.96
C GLU A 52 -6.52 17.63 9.65
N GLY A 53 -5.44 17.63 8.85
CA GLY A 53 -4.09 17.88 9.33
C GLY A 53 -3.39 16.70 9.99
N GLU A 54 -4.04 15.54 10.09
CA GLU A 54 -3.49 14.33 10.70
C GLU A 54 -3.16 13.29 9.64
N VAL A 55 -1.95 12.72 9.71
CA VAL A 55 -1.54 11.62 8.81
C VAL A 55 -2.15 10.32 9.32
N LEU A 56 -3.03 9.72 8.52
CA LEU A 56 -3.80 8.52 8.87
C LEU A 56 -3.56 7.34 7.95
N ALA A 57 -2.82 7.53 6.85
CA ALA A 57 -2.50 6.46 5.92
C ALA A 57 -1.21 6.78 5.18
N CYS A 58 -0.58 5.76 4.63
CA CYS A 58 0.59 5.91 3.78
C CYS A 58 0.63 4.81 2.73
N GLY A 59 1.32 5.07 1.63
CA GLY A 59 1.44 4.11 0.53
C GLY A 59 2.08 4.74 -0.68
N GLY A 60 2.67 3.91 -1.54
CA GLY A 60 3.35 4.40 -2.71
C GLY A 60 3.15 3.51 -3.93
N TYR A 61 3.94 3.77 -4.96
CA TYR A 61 4.03 2.90 -6.12
C TYR A 61 5.45 2.88 -6.67
N LEU A 62 5.76 1.82 -7.39
CA LEU A 62 7.06 1.61 -8.00
C LEU A 62 6.85 1.03 -9.40
N VAL A 63 7.42 1.68 -10.43
CA VAL A 63 7.45 1.10 -11.78
C VAL A 63 8.42 -0.06 -11.78
N LEU A 64 7.97 -1.23 -12.25
CA LEU A 64 8.76 -2.46 -12.20
C LEU A 64 9.75 -2.54 -13.38
N ALA A 65 10.58 -3.60 -13.38
CA ALA A 65 11.53 -3.86 -14.47
C ALA A 65 10.80 -3.99 -15.81
N ASP A 66 9.60 -4.62 -15.83
CA ASP A 66 8.66 -4.49 -16.92
C ASP A 66 7.95 -3.13 -16.78
N PRO A 67 8.27 -2.13 -17.63
CA PRO A 67 7.79 -0.77 -17.43
C PRO A 67 6.28 -0.59 -17.68
N SER A 68 5.60 -1.61 -18.19
CA SER A 68 4.15 -1.62 -18.31
C SER A 68 3.44 -1.87 -16.97
N MET A 69 4.19 -2.31 -15.96
CA MET A 69 3.68 -2.67 -14.64
C MET A 69 4.15 -1.68 -13.59
N ALA A 70 3.26 -1.25 -12.72
CA ALA A 70 3.61 -0.49 -11.51
C ALA A 70 3.00 -1.17 -10.29
N GLU A 71 3.78 -1.30 -9.24
CA GLU A 71 3.39 -1.96 -8.01
C GLU A 71 2.93 -0.96 -6.97
N LEU A 72 1.80 -1.23 -6.33
CA LEU A 72 1.37 -0.54 -5.11
C LEU A 72 2.21 -1.05 -3.95
N THR A 73 2.91 -0.13 -3.26
CA THR A 73 3.89 -0.48 -2.23
C THR A 73 3.47 0.02 -0.86
N TRP A 74 3.71 -0.81 0.16
CA TRP A 74 3.58 -0.45 1.57
C TRP A 74 2.35 0.41 1.90
N GLY A 75 1.19 0.01 1.36
CA GLY A 75 -0.08 0.71 1.61
C GLY A 75 -0.71 0.26 2.93
N MET A 76 -1.09 1.22 3.76
CA MET A 76 -1.72 0.94 5.05
C MET A 76 -2.50 2.13 5.57
N VAL A 77 -3.54 1.83 6.34
CA VAL A 77 -4.38 2.82 7.02
C VAL A 77 -4.24 2.60 8.52
N SER A 78 -4.19 3.68 9.29
CA SER A 78 -4.16 3.58 10.75
C SER A 78 -5.24 2.63 11.27
N GLY A 79 -4.85 1.72 12.18
CA GLY A 79 -5.70 0.61 12.62
C GLY A 79 -7.04 1.02 13.22
N ASN A 80 -7.13 2.22 13.79
CA ASN A 80 -8.38 2.75 14.35
C ASN A 80 -9.22 3.54 13.34
N GLN A 81 -8.78 3.64 12.08
CA GLN A 81 -9.44 4.39 11.01
C GLN A 81 -9.95 3.50 9.86
N HIS A 82 -9.91 2.17 10.03
CA HIS A 82 -10.44 1.26 9.03
C HIS A 82 -11.94 1.45 8.86
N GLY A 83 -12.44 1.30 7.63
CA GLY A 83 -13.86 1.49 7.32
C GLY A 83 -14.28 2.94 7.08
N ASN A 84 -13.35 3.91 7.13
CA ASN A 84 -13.65 5.34 6.96
C ASN A 84 -13.33 5.87 5.55
N GLY A 85 -13.13 5.00 4.57
CA GLY A 85 -12.86 5.39 3.18
C GLY A 85 -11.42 5.76 2.87
N LEU A 86 -10.52 5.76 3.86
CA LEU A 86 -9.11 6.12 3.66
C LEU A 86 -8.37 5.13 2.76
N GLY A 87 -8.63 3.83 2.91
CA GLY A 87 -8.01 2.79 2.07
C GLY A 87 -8.41 2.95 0.62
N ARG A 88 -9.69 3.17 0.35
CA ARG A 88 -10.20 3.42 -1.00
C ARG A 88 -9.57 4.68 -1.60
N PHE A 89 -9.54 5.78 -0.85
CA PHE A 89 -8.91 7.02 -1.30
C PHE A 89 -7.44 6.82 -1.63
N LEU A 90 -6.69 6.12 -0.76
CA LEU A 90 -5.27 5.85 -0.96
C LEU A 90 -5.01 5.04 -2.24
N VAL A 91 -5.79 3.99 -2.49
CA VAL A 91 -5.63 3.16 -3.70
C VAL A 91 -6.01 3.96 -4.94
N LEU A 92 -7.19 4.57 -4.96
CA LEU A 92 -7.68 5.29 -6.15
C LEU A 92 -6.78 6.46 -6.52
N SER A 93 -6.26 7.20 -5.55
CA SER A 93 -5.34 8.30 -5.79
C SER A 93 -4.04 7.83 -6.43
N ARG A 94 -3.49 6.70 -5.95
CA ARG A 94 -2.28 6.13 -6.55
C ARG A 94 -2.54 5.59 -7.96
N LEU A 95 -3.68 4.94 -8.19
CA LEU A 95 -4.05 4.47 -9.54
C LEU A 95 -4.17 5.62 -10.52
N ASP A 96 -4.74 6.76 -10.11
CA ASP A 96 -4.82 7.95 -10.95
C ASP A 96 -3.42 8.46 -11.33
N LEU A 97 -2.49 8.47 -10.40
CA LEU A 97 -1.09 8.83 -10.70
C LEU A 97 -0.44 7.84 -11.66
N MET A 98 -0.67 6.54 -11.49
CA MET A 98 -0.14 5.52 -12.39
C MET A 98 -0.66 5.67 -13.81
N ARG A 99 -1.94 6.03 -13.97
CA ARG A 99 -2.54 6.26 -15.32
C ARG A 99 -1.89 7.41 -16.08
N GLN A 100 -1.23 8.32 -15.39
CA GLN A 100 -0.50 9.43 -16.01
C GLN A 100 0.92 9.05 -16.46
N LEU A 101 1.42 7.87 -16.07
CA LEU A 101 2.74 7.40 -16.46
C LEU A 101 2.69 6.82 -17.87
N PRO A 102 3.64 7.22 -18.78
CA PRO A 102 3.50 6.96 -20.21
C PRO A 102 3.47 5.50 -20.63
N HIS A 103 4.10 4.61 -19.92
CA HIS A 103 4.23 3.21 -20.33
C HIS A 103 3.50 2.24 -19.42
N VAL A 104 2.87 2.71 -18.36
CA VAL A 104 2.19 1.86 -17.38
C VAL A 104 0.79 1.53 -17.88
N SER A 105 0.49 0.24 -17.99
CA SER A 105 -0.82 -0.28 -18.41
C SER A 105 -1.51 -1.11 -17.34
N HIS A 106 -0.77 -1.58 -16.34
CA HIS A 106 -1.28 -2.45 -15.27
C HIS A 106 -0.75 -2.03 -13.92
N ALA A 107 -1.62 -2.08 -12.91
CA ALA A 107 -1.24 -2.01 -11.51
C ALA A 107 -1.08 -3.43 -10.95
N TYR A 108 -0.09 -3.61 -10.10
CA TYR A 108 0.19 -4.86 -9.41
C TYR A 108 0.23 -4.62 -7.92
N ILE A 109 -0.26 -5.58 -7.13
CA ILE A 109 -0.09 -5.57 -5.69
C ILE A 109 0.18 -6.97 -5.17
N ASN A 110 1.04 -7.07 -4.16
CA ASN A 110 1.20 -8.26 -3.36
C ASN A 110 0.63 -7.97 -1.96
N THR A 111 -0.56 -8.45 -1.70
CA THR A 111 -1.31 -8.20 -0.48
C THR A 111 -1.54 -9.49 0.31
N SER A 112 -2.56 -9.56 1.14
CA SER A 112 -2.90 -10.75 1.92
C SER A 112 -4.36 -11.15 1.72
N GLN A 113 -4.70 -12.38 2.14
CA GLN A 113 -6.07 -12.86 2.14
C GLN A 113 -7.02 -11.98 2.97
N LEU A 114 -6.47 -11.22 3.93
CA LEU A 114 -7.26 -10.37 4.82
C LEU A 114 -7.87 -9.18 4.10
N VAL A 115 -7.25 -8.70 3.01
CA VAL A 115 -7.71 -7.55 2.24
C VAL A 115 -7.93 -7.87 0.77
N GLN A 116 -7.79 -9.12 0.37
CA GLN A 116 -8.00 -9.57 -1.02
C GLN A 116 -9.37 -9.13 -1.56
N GLY A 117 -10.43 -9.26 -0.77
CA GLY A 117 -11.77 -8.86 -1.17
C GLY A 117 -11.90 -7.37 -1.44
N PHE A 118 -11.19 -6.54 -0.69
CA PHE A 118 -11.16 -5.10 -0.91
C PHE A 118 -10.58 -4.78 -2.31
N TYR A 119 -9.45 -5.37 -2.67
CA TYR A 119 -8.86 -5.16 -3.99
C TYR A 119 -9.69 -5.77 -5.12
N ALA A 120 -10.28 -6.95 -4.89
CA ALA A 120 -11.20 -7.55 -5.87
C ALA A 120 -12.40 -6.63 -6.14
N GLY A 121 -12.91 -5.97 -5.11
CA GLY A 121 -14.00 -5.00 -5.24
C GLY A 121 -13.61 -3.75 -6.04
N LEU A 122 -12.31 -3.44 -6.16
CA LEU A 122 -11.79 -2.36 -6.98
C LEU A 122 -11.44 -2.80 -8.41
N GLY A 123 -11.66 -4.07 -8.74
CA GLY A 123 -11.43 -4.61 -10.08
C GLY A 123 -10.14 -5.41 -10.24
N PHE A 124 -9.37 -5.59 -9.18
CA PHE A 124 -8.15 -6.41 -9.24
C PHE A 124 -8.51 -7.89 -9.36
N SER A 125 -7.71 -8.62 -10.13
CA SER A 125 -7.84 -10.06 -10.32
C SER A 125 -6.67 -10.80 -9.69
N LEU A 126 -6.96 -11.94 -9.03
CA LEU A 126 -5.93 -12.80 -8.44
C LEU A 126 -5.08 -13.43 -9.54
N THR A 127 -3.74 -13.32 -9.40
CA THR A 127 -2.79 -13.95 -10.30
C THR A 127 -1.96 -15.04 -9.64
N ARG A 128 -1.71 -14.93 -8.32
CA ARG A 128 -0.92 -15.93 -7.59
C ARG A 128 -1.23 -15.89 -6.11
N LEU A 129 -1.24 -17.06 -5.47
CA LEU A 129 -1.40 -17.21 -4.02
C LEU A 129 -0.27 -18.08 -3.47
N LYS A 130 0.38 -17.60 -2.40
CA LYS A 130 1.35 -18.40 -1.64
C LYS A 130 0.98 -18.36 -0.16
N ARG A 131 0.65 -19.52 0.40
CA ARG A 131 0.30 -19.63 1.82
C ARG A 131 1.46 -19.20 2.70
N ASP A 132 1.17 -18.42 3.76
CA ASP A 132 2.16 -17.90 4.69
C ASP A 132 3.30 -17.12 4.04
N GLY A 133 3.10 -16.59 2.84
CA GLY A 133 4.14 -15.89 2.08
C GLY A 133 4.63 -14.60 2.73
N HIS A 134 3.83 -13.98 3.59
CA HIS A 134 4.20 -12.77 4.35
C HIS A 134 4.48 -13.05 5.83
N GLY A 135 4.34 -14.28 6.26
CA GLY A 135 4.49 -14.71 7.64
C GLY A 135 3.43 -15.74 8.00
N VAL A 136 3.56 -16.37 9.15
CA VAL A 136 2.59 -17.39 9.59
C VAL A 136 1.19 -16.78 9.67
N GLY A 137 0.24 -17.38 8.96
CA GLY A 137 -1.15 -16.91 8.91
C GLY A 137 -1.41 -15.72 7.99
N ILE A 138 -0.39 -15.21 7.29
CA ILE A 138 -0.52 -14.09 6.35
C ILE A 138 -0.03 -14.54 4.98
N ASP A 139 -0.96 -14.81 4.06
CA ASP A 139 -0.66 -15.30 2.72
C ASP A 139 -0.13 -14.19 1.81
N SER A 140 0.73 -14.54 0.85
CA SER A 140 1.08 -13.68 -0.26
C SER A 140 0.01 -13.82 -1.35
N VAL A 141 -0.70 -12.74 -1.62
CA VAL A 141 -1.78 -12.68 -2.61
C VAL A 141 -1.41 -11.65 -3.67
N GLU A 142 -1.02 -12.13 -4.85
CA GLU A 142 -0.66 -11.25 -5.96
C GLU A 142 -1.88 -10.99 -6.83
N MET A 143 -2.12 -9.72 -7.11
CA MET A 143 -3.28 -9.27 -7.89
C MET A 143 -2.87 -8.19 -8.90
N THR A 144 -3.59 -8.11 -10.01
CA THR A 144 -3.36 -7.11 -11.06
C THR A 144 -4.66 -6.44 -11.48
N LEU A 145 -4.51 -5.20 -11.95
CA LEU A 145 -5.60 -4.41 -12.51
C LEU A 145 -5.12 -3.77 -13.82
N GLU A 146 -5.90 -3.94 -14.88
CA GLU A 146 -5.70 -3.20 -16.13
C GLU A 146 -6.17 -1.76 -15.93
N LEU A 147 -5.29 -0.81 -16.25
CA LEU A 147 -5.53 0.61 -16.04
C LEU A 147 -6.23 1.29 -17.22
#